data_140caef59cc8b2f62af2ebf09c033a9a
#
_entry.id   140caef59cc8b2f62af2ebf09c033a9a
#
_cell.length_a   1.000
_cell.length_b   1.000
_cell.length_c   1.000
_cell.angle_alpha   90.00
_cell.angle_beta   90.00
_cell.angle_gamma   90.00
#
_symmetry.space_group_name_H-M   'P 1'
#
loop_
_entity.id
_entity.type
_entity.pdbx_description
1 polymer ?
#
loop_
_entity_poly.entity_id
_entity_poly.type
_entity_poly.pdbx_seq_one_letter_code
_entity_poly.pdbx_strand_id
1 'polypeptide(L)'
;QPSGRPEYNWKEFATPESFEKMQNESKAASEAWQNSIKATGETSRTLNAKLETAGAAGIISSNWSRGFGVNKIFSAGTKKIPVMDVSLEDYGQLYRMLKNGTTPKLKITANSKDKGMAPTFNTVAEIKGSEKPDEYIILSAHLDSWDGGTGATDNGTGTITMMEVARILKKLYPNPKRT
;
A
#
# COMPACT_ATOMS: atom_id res chain seq x y z
N GLN A 1 -0.14 19.21 3.46
CA GLN A 1 -0.46 18.06 2.64
C GLN A 1 0.54 17.98 1.50
N PRO A 2 1.18 16.83 1.23
CA PRO A 2 2.06 16.70 0.08
C PRO A 2 1.30 17.03 -1.19
N SER A 3 1.92 17.72 -2.13
CA SER A 3 1.39 17.83 -3.48
C SER A 3 1.21 16.42 -4.06
N GLY A 4 0.12 16.18 -4.76
CA GLY A 4 -0.10 14.91 -5.44
C GLY A 4 1.10 14.57 -6.34
N ARG A 5 1.38 13.29 -6.50
CA ARG A 5 2.41 12.88 -7.47
C ARG A 5 1.92 13.21 -8.87
N PRO A 6 2.76 13.87 -9.69
CA PRO A 6 2.40 14.12 -11.07
C PRO A 6 2.19 12.80 -11.82
N GLU A 7 1.36 12.84 -12.83
CA GLU A 7 1.15 11.72 -13.73
C GLU A 7 2.47 11.31 -14.43
N TYR A 8 2.54 10.08 -14.89
CA TYR A 8 3.76 9.53 -15.49
C TYR A 8 4.30 10.33 -16.66
N ASN A 9 3.40 10.95 -17.43
CA ASN A 9 3.74 11.74 -18.60
C ASN A 9 4.15 13.18 -18.30
N TRP A 10 4.06 13.61 -17.04
CA TRP A 10 4.48 14.97 -16.69
C TRP A 10 5.90 15.29 -17.16
N LYS A 11 6.83 14.36 -16.95
CA LYS A 11 8.23 14.53 -17.38
C LYS A 11 8.37 14.67 -18.90
N GLU A 12 7.48 14.03 -19.65
CA GLU A 12 7.48 14.04 -21.11
C GLU A 12 7.04 15.38 -21.69
N PHE A 13 6.06 16.05 -21.04
CA PHE A 13 5.43 17.26 -21.54
C PHE A 13 5.84 18.55 -20.80
N ALA A 14 6.47 18.43 -19.63
CA ALA A 14 6.92 19.58 -18.87
C ALA A 14 8.22 20.14 -19.43
N THR A 15 8.41 21.48 -19.34
CA THR A 15 9.75 22.03 -19.52
C THR A 15 10.66 21.58 -18.39
N PRO A 16 12.00 21.51 -18.58
CA PRO A 16 12.94 21.13 -17.55
C PRO A 16 12.76 21.94 -16.24
N GLU A 17 12.56 23.23 -16.36
CA GLU A 17 12.39 24.15 -15.23
C GLU A 17 11.09 23.88 -14.47
N SER A 18 9.99 23.63 -15.19
CA SER A 18 8.70 23.35 -14.58
C SER A 18 8.71 21.98 -13.89
N PHE A 19 9.41 21.01 -14.46
CA PHE A 19 9.58 19.68 -13.86
C PHE A 19 10.43 19.74 -12.58
N GLU A 20 11.56 20.47 -12.61
CA GLU A 20 12.41 20.68 -11.44
C GLU A 20 11.66 21.41 -10.33
N LYS A 21 10.94 22.48 -10.65
CA LYS A 21 10.09 23.21 -9.70
C LYS A 21 9.10 22.28 -9.03
N MET A 22 8.39 21.47 -9.79
CA MET A 22 7.43 20.49 -9.26
C MET A 22 8.10 19.47 -8.34
N GLN A 23 9.26 18.95 -8.71
CA GLN A 23 10.01 18.00 -7.87
C GLN A 23 10.40 18.64 -6.53
N ASN A 24 10.91 19.87 -6.56
CA ASN A 24 11.32 20.60 -5.36
C ASN A 24 10.11 20.90 -4.45
N GLU A 25 9.00 21.34 -5.00
CA GLU A 25 7.75 21.56 -4.26
C GLU A 25 7.21 20.28 -3.63
N SER A 26 7.22 19.17 -4.37
CA SER A 26 6.78 17.88 -3.87
C SER A 26 7.67 17.37 -2.74
N LYS A 27 8.99 17.51 -2.88
CA LYS A 27 9.96 17.16 -1.84
C LYS A 27 9.74 18.00 -0.58
N ALA A 28 9.66 19.32 -0.71
CA ALA A 28 9.43 20.22 0.41
C ALA A 28 8.11 19.93 1.15
N ALA A 29 7.03 19.66 0.40
CA ALA A 29 5.74 19.28 0.98
C ALA A 29 5.81 17.95 1.73
N SER A 30 6.53 16.97 1.18
CA SER A 30 6.74 15.67 1.84
C SER A 30 7.56 15.79 3.12
N GLU A 31 8.63 16.57 3.10
CA GLU A 31 9.45 16.84 4.28
C GLU A 31 8.67 17.59 5.37
N ALA A 32 7.90 18.60 5.00
CA ALA A 32 7.03 19.33 5.92
C ALA A 32 6.00 18.39 6.58
N TRP A 33 5.40 17.50 5.81
CA TRP A 33 4.48 16.48 6.32
C TRP A 33 5.17 15.54 7.31
N GLN A 34 6.33 14.98 6.94
CA GLN A 34 7.08 14.09 7.83
C GLN A 34 7.50 14.77 9.12
N ASN A 35 7.95 16.03 9.04
CA ASN A 35 8.33 16.82 10.21
C ASN A 35 7.13 17.10 11.11
N SER A 36 5.94 17.35 10.55
CA SER A 36 4.72 17.53 11.35
C SER A 36 4.34 16.26 12.12
N ILE A 37 4.52 15.08 11.54
CA ILE A 37 4.31 13.82 12.27
C ILE A 37 5.38 13.64 13.35
N LYS A 38 6.66 13.83 13.02
CA LYS A 38 7.75 13.70 13.98
C LYS A 38 7.60 14.63 15.18
N ALA A 39 7.07 15.83 14.97
CA ALA A 39 6.80 16.80 16.05
C ALA A 39 5.77 16.29 17.07
N THR A 40 4.95 15.30 16.72
CA THR A 40 4.03 14.62 17.66
C THR A 40 4.70 13.55 18.53
N GLY A 41 5.95 13.20 18.27
CA GLY A 41 6.65 12.06 18.85
C GLY A 41 6.26 10.72 18.25
N GLU A 42 5.42 10.72 17.20
CA GLU A 42 4.88 9.51 16.58
C GLU A 42 5.47 9.29 15.18
N THR A 43 5.22 8.12 14.64
CA THR A 43 5.45 7.77 13.24
C THR A 43 4.12 7.73 12.49
N SER A 44 4.15 7.68 11.16
CA SER A 44 2.94 7.45 10.37
C SER A 44 2.23 6.13 10.71
N ARG A 45 2.95 5.15 11.29
CA ARG A 45 2.38 3.86 11.70
C ARG A 45 1.73 3.90 13.08
N THR A 46 2.24 4.73 13.99
CA THR A 46 1.76 4.81 15.38
C THR A 46 0.77 5.93 15.62
N LEU A 47 0.71 6.92 14.71
CA LEU A 47 -0.12 8.11 14.84
C LEU A 47 -1.61 7.77 15.02
N ASN A 48 -2.15 6.81 14.27
CA ASN A 48 -3.56 6.44 14.36
C ASN A 48 -3.92 5.89 15.74
N ALA A 49 -3.07 5.03 16.32
CA ALA A 49 -3.27 4.51 17.67
C ALA A 49 -3.17 5.62 18.73
N LYS A 50 -2.31 6.59 18.51
CA LYS A 50 -2.20 7.76 19.39
C LYS A 50 -3.44 8.63 19.35
N LEU A 51 -3.99 8.90 18.17
CA LEU A 51 -5.23 9.64 17.99
C LEU A 51 -6.41 8.91 18.64
N GLU A 52 -6.50 7.59 18.51
CA GLU A 52 -7.50 6.78 19.20
C GLU A 52 -7.38 6.95 20.71
N THR A 53 -6.18 6.84 21.26
CA THR A 53 -5.91 7.02 22.70
C THR A 53 -6.25 8.43 23.18
N ALA A 54 -6.08 9.43 22.31
CA ALA A 54 -6.43 10.81 22.59
C ALA A 54 -7.95 11.11 22.50
N GLY A 55 -8.78 10.10 22.19
CA GLY A 55 -10.24 10.21 22.18
C GLY A 55 -10.83 10.63 20.84
N ALA A 56 -10.12 10.45 19.74
CA ALA A 56 -10.70 10.68 18.40
C ALA A 56 -11.87 9.73 18.16
N ALA A 57 -12.96 10.24 17.57
CA ALA A 57 -14.14 9.43 17.20
C ALA A 57 -13.94 8.61 15.92
N GLY A 58 -12.99 8.99 15.10
CA GLY A 58 -12.60 8.34 13.86
C GLY A 58 -11.48 9.11 13.16
N ILE A 59 -10.90 8.52 12.14
CA ILE A 59 -9.82 9.13 11.38
C ILE A 59 -10.17 9.11 9.91
N ILE A 60 -9.97 10.23 9.23
CA ILE A 60 -10.08 10.34 7.79
C ILE A 60 -8.70 10.62 7.23
N SER A 61 -8.28 9.80 6.31
CA SER A 61 -6.99 9.90 5.63
C SER A 61 -7.16 9.79 4.13
N SER A 62 -6.14 10.17 3.40
CA SER A 62 -5.99 9.88 1.99
C SER A 62 -4.58 9.35 1.80
N ASN A 63 -4.50 8.04 1.84
CA ASN A 63 -3.23 7.37 1.68
C ASN A 63 -2.98 7.04 0.22
N TRP A 64 -2.24 6.58 -0.32
CA TRP A 64 -1.96 6.04 -1.62
C TRP A 64 -3.06 6.27 -2.68
N SER A 65 -3.04 7.42 -3.31
CA SER A 65 -3.83 7.64 -4.52
C SER A 65 -2.91 8.04 -5.69
N ARG A 66 -2.93 7.24 -6.75
CA ARG A 66 -2.44 7.64 -8.07
C ARG A 66 -3.68 7.73 -8.97
N GLY A 67 -3.91 8.87 -9.56
CA GLY A 67 -5.15 9.13 -10.30
C GLY A 67 -6.31 9.42 -9.36
N PHE A 68 -7.51 9.08 -9.77
CA PHE A 68 -8.75 9.35 -9.07
C PHE A 68 -9.16 8.21 -8.14
N GLY A 69 -9.87 8.54 -7.08
CA GLY A 69 -10.44 7.55 -6.16
C GLY A 69 -9.48 7.00 -5.13
N VAL A 70 -9.86 5.87 -4.53
CA VAL A 70 -9.06 5.12 -3.56
C VAL A 70 -8.62 3.81 -4.21
N ASN A 71 -7.32 3.64 -4.36
CA ASN A 71 -6.76 2.48 -5.06
C ASN A 71 -6.30 1.36 -4.12
N LYS A 72 -5.92 1.71 -2.90
CA LYS A 72 -5.36 0.78 -1.91
C LYS A 72 -5.85 1.13 -0.52
N ILE A 73 -6.12 0.12 0.28
CA ILE A 73 -6.52 0.24 1.67
C ILE A 73 -5.44 -0.43 2.53
N PHE A 74 -4.98 0.28 3.55
CA PHE A 74 -3.98 -0.22 4.48
C PHE A 74 -4.61 -0.52 5.84
N SER A 75 -3.86 -1.18 6.71
CA SER A 75 -4.26 -1.42 8.08
C SER A 75 -4.66 -0.12 8.77
N ALA A 76 -5.78 -0.14 9.49
CA ALA A 76 -6.31 1.00 10.21
C ALA A 76 -5.33 1.51 11.30
N GLY A 77 -4.57 0.62 11.93
CA GLY A 77 -3.70 0.96 13.05
C GLY A 77 -4.47 1.37 14.31
N THR A 78 -5.79 1.19 14.35
CA THR A 78 -6.70 1.41 15.47
C THR A 78 -7.45 0.13 15.82
N LYS A 79 -8.02 0.04 17.01
CA LYS A 79 -8.79 -1.13 17.48
C LYS A 79 -10.27 -0.83 17.73
N LYS A 80 -10.62 0.41 18.02
CA LYS A 80 -11.97 0.79 18.51
C LYS A 80 -12.65 1.83 17.62
N ILE A 81 -11.88 2.65 16.90
CA ILE A 81 -12.42 3.71 16.06
C ILE A 81 -12.21 3.41 14.58
N PRO A 82 -13.15 3.84 13.70
CA PRO A 82 -13.00 3.65 12.27
C PRO A 82 -11.88 4.53 11.70
N VAL A 83 -11.17 3.99 10.73
CA VAL A 83 -10.26 4.74 9.85
C VAL A 83 -10.79 4.64 8.44
N MET A 84 -11.04 5.78 7.83
CA MET A 84 -11.60 5.90 6.49
C MET A 84 -10.54 6.43 5.55
N ASP A 85 -10.23 5.67 4.52
CA ASP A 85 -9.40 6.17 3.43
C ASP A 85 -10.32 6.73 2.34
N VAL A 86 -10.15 8.01 2.03
CA VAL A 86 -10.99 8.71 1.05
C VAL A 86 -10.14 9.18 -0.12
N SER A 87 -10.81 9.44 -1.24
CA SER A 87 -10.15 9.96 -2.43
C SER A 87 -9.38 11.25 -2.13
N LEU A 88 -8.33 11.52 -2.87
CA LEU A 88 -7.55 12.75 -2.69
C LEU A 88 -8.41 13.99 -2.96
N GLU A 89 -9.37 13.90 -3.89
CA GLU A 89 -10.30 14.96 -4.25
C GLU A 89 -11.19 15.34 -3.06
N ASP A 90 -11.81 14.35 -2.43
CA ASP A 90 -12.70 14.55 -1.28
C ASP A 90 -11.90 15.00 -0.05
N TYR A 91 -10.75 14.37 0.20
CA TYR A 91 -9.85 14.80 1.28
C TYR A 91 -9.40 16.24 1.10
N GLY A 92 -9.04 16.62 -0.14
CA GLY A 92 -8.65 17.99 -0.48
C GLY A 92 -9.78 18.99 -0.25
N GLN A 93 -11.04 18.61 -0.51
CA GLN A 93 -12.18 19.44 -0.20
C GLN A 93 -12.33 19.68 1.30
N LEU A 94 -12.32 18.62 2.10
CA LEU A 94 -12.38 18.70 3.55
C LEU A 94 -11.26 19.57 4.12
N TYR A 95 -10.04 19.38 3.63
CA TYR A 95 -8.88 20.14 4.04
C TYR A 95 -9.05 21.65 3.74
N ARG A 96 -9.53 22.00 2.54
CA ARG A 96 -9.76 23.39 2.16
C ARG A 96 -10.89 24.03 2.97
N MET A 97 -11.96 23.32 3.27
CA MET A 97 -13.03 23.79 4.15
C MET A 97 -12.48 24.17 5.53
N LEU A 98 -11.74 23.27 6.15
CA LEU A 98 -11.11 23.52 7.45
C LEU A 98 -10.13 24.71 7.40
N LYS A 99 -9.30 24.77 6.37
CA LYS A 99 -8.34 25.87 6.18
C LYS A 99 -9.04 27.24 6.05
N ASN A 100 -10.23 27.26 5.48
CA ASN A 100 -11.04 28.46 5.31
C ASN A 100 -11.98 28.75 6.49
N GLY A 101 -11.80 28.07 7.62
CA GLY A 101 -12.59 28.29 8.83
C GLY A 101 -13.96 27.61 8.85
N THR A 102 -14.29 26.83 7.85
CA THR A 102 -15.53 26.02 7.83
C THR A 102 -15.29 24.70 8.54
N THR A 103 -16.17 24.33 9.47
CA THR A 103 -16.11 23.04 10.15
C THR A 103 -17.07 22.05 9.46
N PRO A 104 -16.57 21.13 8.62
CA PRO A 104 -17.43 20.15 7.96
C PRO A 104 -17.97 19.15 8.98
N LYS A 105 -19.24 18.77 8.81
CA LYS A 105 -19.87 17.67 9.56
C LYS A 105 -19.96 16.45 8.68
N LEU A 106 -19.49 15.32 9.18
CA LEU A 106 -19.49 14.05 8.47
C LEU A 106 -20.34 13.04 9.24
N LYS A 107 -21.11 12.25 8.50
CA LYS A 107 -21.80 11.07 9.03
C LYS A 107 -21.09 9.84 8.50
N ILE A 108 -20.58 9.02 9.40
CA ILE A 108 -19.90 7.77 9.06
C ILE A 108 -20.74 6.61 9.59
N THR A 109 -20.98 5.62 8.73
CA THR A 109 -21.53 4.33 9.12
C THR A 109 -20.54 3.27 8.74
N ALA A 110 -19.91 2.65 9.73
CA ALA A 110 -18.90 1.62 9.53
C ALA A 110 -19.17 0.45 10.49
N ASN A 111 -19.21 -0.75 9.93
CA ASN A 111 -19.39 -1.99 10.69
C ASN A 111 -18.23 -2.93 10.35
N SER A 112 -17.53 -3.38 11.37
CA SER A 112 -16.51 -4.40 11.25
C SER A 112 -16.62 -5.37 12.41
N LYS A 113 -16.23 -6.62 12.17
CA LYS A 113 -16.17 -7.64 13.20
C LYS A 113 -14.82 -8.34 13.09
N ASP A 114 -14.06 -8.30 14.17
CA ASP A 114 -12.88 -9.13 14.29
C ASP A 114 -13.31 -10.59 14.45
N LYS A 115 -12.83 -11.45 13.53
CA LYS A 115 -13.10 -12.89 13.55
C LYS A 115 -11.97 -13.67 14.21
N GLY A 116 -10.97 -12.99 14.74
CA GLY A 116 -9.79 -13.60 15.34
C GLY A 116 -8.80 -14.17 14.30
N MET A 117 -7.97 -15.08 14.76
CA MET A 117 -6.97 -15.74 13.93
C MET A 117 -7.64 -16.72 12.96
N ALA A 118 -7.23 -16.67 11.71
CA ALA A 118 -7.62 -17.63 10.68
C ALA A 118 -6.37 -18.30 10.09
N PRO A 119 -6.44 -19.58 9.71
CA PRO A 119 -5.31 -20.23 9.07
C PRO A 119 -5.05 -19.61 7.69
N THR A 120 -3.79 -19.46 7.37
CA THR A 120 -3.31 -19.08 6.03
C THR A 120 -2.38 -20.17 5.50
N PHE A 121 -2.27 -20.26 4.19
CA PHE A 121 -1.56 -21.36 3.55
C PHE A 121 -0.60 -20.83 2.49
N ASN A 122 0.54 -21.52 2.34
CA ASN A 122 1.40 -21.42 1.18
C ASN A 122 1.24 -22.67 0.33
N THR A 123 1.12 -22.49 -0.99
CA THR A 123 1.22 -23.62 -1.92
C THR A 123 2.69 -23.87 -2.22
N VAL A 124 3.17 -25.05 -1.93
CA VAL A 124 4.56 -25.45 -2.15
C VAL A 124 4.61 -26.60 -3.16
N ALA A 125 5.49 -26.47 -4.15
CA ALA A 125 5.86 -27.52 -5.06
C ALA A 125 7.38 -27.66 -5.07
N GLU A 126 7.92 -28.88 -5.16
CA GLU A 126 9.36 -29.12 -5.16
C GLU A 126 9.79 -30.07 -6.27
N ILE A 127 11.01 -29.86 -6.73
CA ILE A 127 11.76 -30.82 -7.54
C ILE A 127 12.94 -31.25 -6.67
N LYS A 128 12.85 -32.45 -6.09
CA LYS A 128 13.82 -32.91 -5.11
C LYS A 128 15.19 -33.09 -5.70
N GLY A 129 16.21 -32.57 -5.00
CA GLY A 129 17.62 -32.69 -5.37
C GLY A 129 18.13 -34.13 -5.28
N SER A 130 19.02 -34.50 -6.21
CA SER A 130 19.61 -35.85 -6.29
C SER A 130 20.91 -36.01 -5.50
N GLU A 131 21.68 -34.93 -5.35
CA GLU A 131 22.95 -34.95 -4.65
C GLU A 131 22.92 -34.22 -3.31
N LYS A 132 22.20 -33.09 -3.28
CA LYS A 132 22.09 -32.19 -2.14
C LYS A 132 20.62 -31.85 -1.85
N PRO A 133 19.83 -32.82 -1.42
CA PRO A 133 18.38 -32.66 -1.25
C PRO A 133 18.00 -31.68 -0.15
N ASP A 134 18.90 -31.39 0.77
CA ASP A 134 18.68 -30.44 1.88
C ASP A 134 19.18 -29.01 1.58
N GLU A 135 19.74 -28.78 0.40
CA GLU A 135 20.06 -27.44 -0.09
C GLU A 135 18.95 -26.98 -1.04
N TYR A 136 18.31 -25.86 -0.72
CA TYR A 136 17.14 -25.35 -1.44
C TYR A 136 17.46 -24.14 -2.29
N ILE A 137 16.89 -24.10 -3.50
CA ILE A 137 16.77 -22.90 -4.33
C ILE A 137 15.28 -22.55 -4.35
N ILE A 138 14.92 -21.47 -3.68
CA ILE A 138 13.52 -21.09 -3.50
C ILE A 138 13.14 -20.01 -4.50
N LEU A 139 12.07 -20.26 -5.25
CA LEU A 139 11.37 -19.29 -6.10
C LEU A 139 10.00 -19.05 -5.49
N SER A 140 9.57 -17.80 -5.40
CA SER A 140 8.29 -17.50 -4.77
C SER A 140 7.54 -16.37 -5.45
N ALA A 141 6.22 -16.39 -5.29
CA ALA A 141 5.33 -15.30 -5.67
C ALA A 141 4.18 -15.27 -4.66
N HIS A 142 3.76 -14.10 -4.22
CA HIS A 142 2.62 -13.99 -3.31
C HIS A 142 1.29 -14.20 -4.05
N LEU A 143 0.29 -14.73 -3.34
CA LEU A 143 -1.05 -15.02 -3.88
C LEU A 143 -2.08 -13.95 -3.50
N ASP A 144 -1.79 -13.14 -2.50
CA ASP A 144 -2.66 -12.05 -2.07
C ASP A 144 -2.61 -10.87 -3.03
N SER A 145 -3.63 -10.03 -2.97
CA SER A 145 -3.75 -8.82 -3.76
C SER A 145 -4.47 -7.72 -2.97
N TRP A 146 -4.73 -6.58 -3.61
CA TRP A 146 -5.42 -5.45 -3.01
C TRP A 146 -6.93 -5.63 -3.07
N ASP A 147 -7.64 -5.23 -2.01
CA ASP A 147 -9.08 -5.47 -1.83
C ASP A 147 -9.96 -4.98 -3.00
N GLY A 148 -9.60 -3.90 -3.65
CA GLY A 148 -10.32 -3.40 -4.83
C GLY A 148 -9.79 -3.88 -6.17
N GLY A 149 -8.73 -4.69 -6.18
CA GLY A 149 -8.02 -5.11 -7.37
C GLY A 149 -8.41 -6.51 -7.85
N THR A 150 -8.19 -6.78 -9.13
CA THR A 150 -8.37 -8.13 -9.70
C THR A 150 -7.21 -9.07 -9.38
N GLY A 151 -6.06 -8.53 -8.93
CA GLY A 151 -4.86 -9.30 -8.69
C GLY A 151 -4.15 -9.82 -9.95
N ALA A 152 -4.59 -9.44 -11.14
CA ALA A 152 -4.04 -9.99 -12.38
C ALA A 152 -2.55 -9.70 -12.54
N THR A 153 -2.13 -8.44 -12.33
CA THR A 153 -0.72 -8.04 -12.41
C THR A 153 -0.01 -8.22 -11.07
N ASP A 154 -0.61 -7.80 -9.99
CA ASP A 154 -0.07 -7.88 -8.63
C ASP A 154 -0.94 -8.82 -7.77
N ASN A 155 -0.68 -10.15 -7.75
CA ASN A 155 0.50 -10.78 -8.30
C ASN A 155 0.20 -12.07 -9.11
N GLY A 156 -0.91 -12.10 -9.86
CA GLY A 156 -1.26 -13.25 -10.72
C GLY A 156 -0.17 -13.56 -11.74
N THR A 157 0.45 -12.51 -12.34
CA THR A 157 1.57 -12.69 -13.27
C THR A 157 2.77 -13.36 -12.63
N GLY A 158 3.12 -12.98 -11.40
CA GLY A 158 4.21 -13.60 -10.66
C GLY A 158 3.92 -15.07 -10.37
N THR A 159 2.72 -15.38 -9.92
CA THR A 159 2.28 -16.76 -9.64
C THR A 159 2.36 -17.64 -10.89
N ILE A 160 1.80 -17.20 -12.01
CA ILE A 160 1.85 -17.96 -13.27
C ILE A 160 3.28 -18.11 -13.76
N THR A 161 4.12 -17.08 -13.62
CA THR A 161 5.54 -17.15 -13.95
C THR A 161 6.25 -18.24 -13.14
N MET A 162 6.00 -18.34 -11.84
CA MET A 162 6.61 -19.38 -11.00
C MET A 162 6.15 -20.78 -11.40
N MET A 163 4.86 -20.95 -11.74
CA MET A 163 4.34 -22.22 -12.24
C MET A 163 5.02 -22.63 -13.54
N GLU A 164 5.19 -21.70 -14.48
CA GLU A 164 5.84 -21.98 -15.77
C GLU A 164 7.34 -22.27 -15.59
N VAL A 165 8.03 -21.52 -14.73
CA VAL A 165 9.44 -21.81 -14.38
C VAL A 165 9.57 -23.23 -13.80
N ALA A 166 8.71 -23.61 -12.86
CA ALA A 166 8.73 -24.96 -12.28
C ALA A 166 8.50 -26.04 -13.36
N ARG A 167 7.57 -25.81 -14.29
CA ARG A 167 7.32 -26.70 -15.43
C ARG A 167 8.55 -26.87 -16.33
N ILE A 168 9.20 -25.75 -16.68
CA ILE A 168 10.41 -25.74 -17.51
C ILE A 168 11.55 -26.44 -16.80
N LEU A 169 11.79 -26.11 -15.53
CA LEU A 169 12.86 -26.73 -14.74
C LEU A 169 12.65 -28.25 -14.62
N LYS A 170 11.43 -28.72 -14.34
CA LYS A 170 11.13 -30.13 -14.28
C LYS A 170 11.40 -30.87 -15.60
N LYS A 171 11.14 -30.20 -16.72
CA LYS A 171 11.41 -30.76 -18.05
C LYS A 171 12.89 -30.81 -18.40
N LEU A 172 13.63 -29.74 -18.09
CA LEU A 172 15.06 -29.61 -18.46
C LEU A 172 16.00 -30.27 -17.45
N TYR A 173 15.62 -30.24 -16.18
CA TYR A 173 16.41 -30.75 -15.06
C TYR A 173 15.55 -31.67 -14.17
N PRO A 174 15.17 -32.87 -14.69
CA PRO A 174 14.29 -33.78 -13.94
C PRO A 174 14.90 -34.27 -12.63
N ASN A 175 16.21 -34.31 -12.52
CA ASN A 175 16.98 -34.72 -11.36
C ASN A 175 18.03 -33.63 -11.04
N PRO A 176 17.62 -32.48 -10.51
CA PRO A 176 18.55 -31.40 -10.22
C PRO A 176 19.50 -31.79 -9.07
N LYS A 177 20.62 -31.12 -8.97
CA LYS A 177 21.58 -31.36 -7.90
C LYS A 177 21.04 -30.96 -6.53
N ARG A 178 20.33 -29.82 -6.47
CA ARG A 178 19.67 -29.24 -5.28
C ARG A 178 18.15 -29.27 -5.45
N THR A 179 17.45 -29.23 -4.32
CA THR A 179 15.98 -29.08 -4.31
C THR A 179 15.58 -27.65 -4.62
#